data_da6b0a4f266f2431f7763fa841286a72
#
_entry.id   da6b0a4f266f2431f7763fa841286a72
#
_cell.length_a   1.000
_cell.length_b   1.000
_cell.length_c   1.000
_cell.angle_alpha   90.00
_cell.angle_beta   90.00
_cell.angle_gamma   90.00
#
_symmetry.space_group_name_H-M   'P 1'
#
loop_
_entity.id
_entity.type
_entity.pdbx_description
1 polymer ?
#
loop_
_entity_poly.entity_id
_entity_poly.type
_entity_poly.pdbx_seq_one_letter_code
_entity_poly.pdbx_strand_id
1 'polypeptide(L)'
;MRLAGVLFSLALLHLVSGVPHRSRTTCSNPPVRKEWRQLSADEKAEYIAAVQCLTTLDPKSGLEGTANRFDDFQAVHSNQTPSIHWVGHFALWHRYFVASYEKSLREECGYTGAQPYWNWSLDASTNLSSTAIFETEIFDPDTGFGGNGAWVEITDPADNPFNLTGHTGGGCVQTGPFTPDKFQLHHSGGGCLKRDFIPWIMNSFAAQSLVDWVQSQPDYTSFARALENIPDFSEPNIHGSGHFGAGGVLGTLGNQYESPGDPLFYLHHGNLDRILWEWQQQDLPTRLHQVGGPIEPFDYSGKNVTLDFTVNIGALAGNATLEQLLNTNGDVLCYTYDTA
;
A
#
# COMPACT_ATOMS: atom_id res chain seq x y z
N MET A 1 -5.43 -76.45 -42.69
CA MET A 1 -5.17 -76.03 -41.37
C MET A 1 -5.02 -74.49 -41.37
N ARG A 2 -6.02 -73.74 -40.88
CA ARG A 2 -5.98 -72.27 -40.78
C ARG A 2 -5.83 -71.95 -39.33
N LEU A 3 -4.71 -71.26 -38.96
CA LEU A 3 -4.51 -70.67 -37.60
C LEU A 3 -5.20 -69.32 -37.57
N ALA A 4 -6.09 -69.15 -36.63
CA ALA A 4 -6.70 -67.88 -36.30
C ALA A 4 -5.81 -67.16 -35.20
N GLY A 5 -5.28 -66.00 -35.55
CA GLY A 5 -4.56 -65.17 -34.62
C GLY A 5 -5.57 -64.29 -33.84
N VAL A 6 -5.52 -64.37 -32.53
CA VAL A 6 -6.30 -63.52 -31.61
C VAL A 6 -5.44 -62.32 -31.28
N LEU A 7 -5.88 -61.12 -31.68
CA LEU A 7 -5.31 -59.84 -31.27
C LEU A 7 -5.90 -59.38 -29.92
N PHE A 8 -5.05 -59.34 -28.90
CA PHE A 8 -5.39 -58.70 -27.63
C PHE A 8 -5.12 -57.19 -27.70
N SER A 9 -6.17 -56.40 -27.69
CA SER A 9 -6.05 -54.96 -27.51
C SER A 9 -5.91 -54.63 -26.02
N LEU A 10 -4.72 -54.14 -25.60
CA LEU A 10 -4.52 -53.53 -24.31
C LEU A 10 -5.10 -52.10 -24.31
N ALA A 11 -6.19 -51.88 -23.61
CA ALA A 11 -6.70 -50.53 -23.31
C ALA A 11 -5.86 -49.93 -22.15
N LEU A 12 -5.02 -48.94 -22.46
CA LEU A 12 -4.38 -48.12 -21.44
C LEU A 12 -5.42 -47.19 -20.79
N LEU A 13 -5.83 -47.48 -19.57
CA LEU A 13 -6.56 -46.52 -18.74
C LEU A 13 -5.56 -45.45 -18.28
N HIS A 14 -5.71 -44.24 -18.82
CA HIS A 14 -5.05 -43.06 -18.24
C HIS A 14 -5.78 -42.64 -16.97
N LEU A 15 -5.19 -42.94 -15.84
CA LEU A 15 -5.60 -42.36 -14.57
C LEU A 15 -5.21 -40.86 -14.57
N VAL A 16 -6.18 -40.00 -14.83
CA VAL A 16 -6.06 -38.57 -14.60
C VAL A 16 -6.06 -38.38 -13.08
N SER A 17 -4.87 -38.24 -12.50
CA SER A 17 -4.71 -37.83 -11.12
C SER A 17 -5.20 -36.39 -10.98
N GLY A 18 -6.46 -36.21 -10.58
CA GLY A 18 -6.98 -34.92 -10.18
C GLY A 18 -6.15 -34.40 -9.00
N VAL A 19 -5.39 -33.33 -9.20
CA VAL A 19 -4.80 -32.57 -8.09
C VAL A 19 -5.94 -32.12 -7.20
N PRO A 20 -5.92 -32.43 -5.88
CA PRO A 20 -7.00 -32.01 -5.00
C PRO A 20 -7.09 -30.49 -5.01
N HIS A 21 -8.19 -29.96 -5.51
CA HIS A 21 -8.52 -28.55 -5.43
C HIS A 21 -8.67 -28.25 -3.93
N ARG A 22 -7.65 -27.63 -3.32
CA ARG A 22 -7.69 -27.23 -1.93
C ARG A 22 -8.86 -26.27 -1.78
N SER A 23 -9.89 -26.68 -1.03
CA SER A 23 -11.03 -25.82 -0.72
C SER A 23 -10.48 -24.50 -0.16
N ARG A 24 -10.70 -23.40 -0.88
CA ARG A 24 -10.39 -22.06 -0.37
C ARG A 24 -11.24 -21.83 0.85
N THR A 25 -10.63 -21.72 2.03
CA THR A 25 -11.33 -21.31 3.24
C THR A 25 -11.63 -19.82 3.09
N THR A 26 -12.90 -19.48 2.96
CA THR A 26 -13.33 -18.08 3.00
C THR A 26 -13.30 -17.60 4.45
N CYS A 27 -12.82 -16.38 4.66
CA CYS A 27 -12.90 -15.71 5.94
C CYS A 27 -14.37 -15.51 6.34
N SER A 28 -14.79 -16.05 7.49
CA SER A 28 -16.20 -16.07 7.90
C SER A 28 -16.69 -14.74 8.50
N ASN A 29 -15.79 -13.88 8.94
CA ASN A 29 -16.12 -12.59 9.56
C ASN A 29 -14.97 -11.58 9.31
N PRO A 30 -14.85 -11.05 8.08
CA PRO A 30 -13.79 -10.13 7.75
C PRO A 30 -13.95 -8.81 8.53
N PRO A 31 -12.92 -8.32 9.23
CA PRO A 31 -12.94 -6.98 9.78
C PRO A 31 -13.13 -5.94 8.66
N VAL A 32 -13.84 -4.85 9.00
CA VAL A 32 -14.16 -3.78 8.06
C VAL A 32 -13.16 -2.65 8.21
N ARG A 33 -12.40 -2.38 7.16
CA ARG A 33 -11.52 -1.22 7.06
C ARG A 33 -12.37 0.02 6.80
N LYS A 34 -12.24 1.04 7.67
CA LYS A 34 -13.03 2.28 7.63
C LYS A 34 -12.18 3.47 7.22
N GLU A 35 -12.82 4.47 6.65
CA GLU A 35 -12.21 5.78 6.47
C GLU A 35 -11.88 6.42 7.83
N TRP A 36 -10.72 7.10 7.94
CA TRP A 36 -10.21 7.64 9.21
C TRP A 36 -11.23 8.48 9.98
N ARG A 37 -12.01 9.32 9.28
CA ARG A 37 -13.03 10.19 9.89
C ARG A 37 -14.22 9.44 10.45
N GLN A 38 -14.42 8.19 10.05
CA GLN A 38 -15.51 7.33 10.54
C GLN A 38 -15.14 6.57 11.82
N LEU A 39 -13.86 6.61 12.22
CA LEU A 39 -13.43 6.05 13.48
C LEU A 39 -13.82 6.99 14.63
N SER A 40 -14.30 6.42 15.74
CA SER A 40 -14.45 7.14 16.99
C SER A 40 -13.08 7.60 17.53
N ALA A 41 -13.10 8.55 18.47
CA ALA A 41 -11.86 9.02 19.13
C ALA A 41 -11.12 7.84 19.81
N ASP A 42 -11.82 6.89 20.41
CA ASP A 42 -11.23 5.73 21.06
C ASP A 42 -10.60 4.77 20.03
N GLU A 43 -11.27 4.51 18.89
CA GLU A 43 -10.73 3.69 17.80
C GLU A 43 -9.46 4.32 17.20
N LYS A 44 -9.43 5.66 17.01
CA LYS A 44 -8.25 6.41 16.55
C LYS A 44 -7.10 6.30 17.55
N ALA A 45 -7.38 6.51 18.84
CA ALA A 45 -6.38 6.41 19.89
C ALA A 45 -5.79 4.98 19.99
N GLU A 46 -6.63 3.95 19.87
CA GLU A 46 -6.20 2.55 19.88
C GLU A 46 -5.28 2.25 18.69
N TYR A 47 -5.62 2.72 17.48
CA TYR A 47 -4.77 2.55 16.30
C TYR A 47 -3.40 3.23 16.49
N ILE A 48 -3.38 4.50 16.92
CA ILE A 48 -2.14 5.25 17.15
C ILE A 48 -1.28 4.56 18.22
N ALA A 49 -1.90 4.11 19.32
CA ALA A 49 -1.19 3.39 20.37
C ALA A 49 -0.57 2.06 19.85
N ALA A 50 -1.27 1.34 18.99
CA ALA A 50 -0.75 0.11 18.37
C ALA A 50 0.43 0.40 17.43
N VAL A 51 0.39 1.50 16.66
CA VAL A 51 1.53 1.94 15.84
C VAL A 51 2.75 2.25 16.72
N GLN A 52 2.55 3.01 17.81
CA GLN A 52 3.62 3.31 18.75
C GLN A 52 4.14 2.05 19.49
N CYS A 53 3.28 1.08 19.76
CA CYS A 53 3.69 -0.20 20.34
C CYS A 53 4.70 -0.93 19.45
N LEU A 54 4.55 -0.94 18.12
CA LEU A 54 5.52 -1.58 17.22
C LEU A 54 6.94 -1.01 17.38
N THR A 55 7.08 0.25 17.79
CA THR A 55 8.40 0.85 18.03
C THR A 55 9.05 0.39 19.35
N THR A 56 8.32 -0.32 20.19
CA THR A 56 8.82 -0.87 21.45
C THR A 56 9.17 -2.36 21.38
N LEU A 57 8.87 -3.03 20.27
CA LEU A 57 9.10 -4.45 20.05
C LEU A 57 10.41 -4.67 19.30
N ASP A 58 11.09 -5.78 19.59
CA ASP A 58 12.31 -6.16 18.88
C ASP A 58 12.06 -6.39 17.37
N PRO A 59 13.02 -6.03 16.51
CA PRO A 59 12.93 -6.27 15.09
C PRO A 59 13.01 -7.78 14.79
N LYS A 60 12.40 -8.18 13.66
CA LYS A 60 12.34 -9.59 13.21
C LYS A 60 12.94 -9.80 11.82
N SER A 61 13.14 -8.73 11.04
CA SER A 61 13.63 -8.84 9.65
C SER A 61 15.11 -9.24 9.57
N GLY A 62 15.91 -8.85 10.55
CA GLY A 62 17.37 -8.98 10.52
C GLY A 62 18.05 -8.06 9.51
N LEU A 63 17.31 -7.09 8.93
CA LEU A 63 17.86 -6.11 8.00
C LEU A 63 18.66 -5.04 8.73
N GLU A 64 19.70 -4.54 8.09
CA GLU A 64 20.55 -3.49 8.64
C GLU A 64 19.74 -2.20 8.90
N GLY A 65 20.04 -1.53 10.01
CA GLY A 65 19.40 -0.28 10.39
C GLY A 65 18.04 -0.45 11.08
N THR A 66 17.56 -1.68 11.33
CA THR A 66 16.34 -1.92 12.10
C THR A 66 16.64 -1.99 13.59
N ALA A 67 15.95 -1.21 14.42
CA ALA A 67 16.05 -1.23 15.87
C ALA A 67 14.78 -1.73 16.55
N ASN A 68 13.65 -1.71 15.84
CA ASN A 68 12.36 -2.14 16.36
C ASN A 68 11.48 -2.75 15.27
N ARG A 69 10.28 -3.21 15.65
CA ARG A 69 9.36 -3.91 14.74
C ARG A 69 8.76 -2.98 13.67
N PHE A 70 8.61 -1.69 13.96
CA PHE A 70 8.14 -0.71 12.97
C PHE A 70 9.19 -0.49 11.87
N ASP A 71 10.47 -0.42 12.23
CA ASP A 71 11.57 -0.27 11.27
C ASP A 71 11.67 -1.47 10.30
N ASP A 72 11.24 -2.68 10.70
CA ASP A 72 11.22 -3.85 9.81
C ASP A 72 10.40 -3.59 8.54
N PHE A 73 9.25 -2.93 8.68
CA PHE A 73 8.39 -2.62 7.54
C PHE A 73 9.06 -1.60 6.62
N GLN A 74 9.64 -0.55 7.19
CA GLN A 74 10.38 0.45 6.42
C GLN A 74 11.55 -0.18 5.67
N ALA A 75 12.35 -1.00 6.34
CA ALA A 75 13.53 -1.65 5.76
C ALA A 75 13.18 -2.66 4.66
N VAL A 76 12.09 -3.45 4.82
CA VAL A 76 11.65 -4.39 3.79
C VAL A 76 11.18 -3.65 2.54
N HIS A 77 10.41 -2.58 2.67
CA HIS A 77 9.98 -1.77 1.54
C HIS A 77 11.19 -1.13 0.86
N SER A 78 12.07 -0.48 1.63
CA SER A 78 13.29 0.17 1.11
C SER A 78 14.14 -0.80 0.29
N ASN A 79 14.39 -2.00 0.81
CA ASN A 79 15.17 -3.03 0.13
C ASN A 79 14.51 -3.52 -1.19
N GLN A 80 13.19 -3.54 -1.25
CA GLN A 80 12.46 -4.05 -2.42
C GLN A 80 11.98 -2.93 -3.37
N THR A 81 12.08 -1.68 -3.00
CA THR A 81 11.63 -0.51 -3.77
C THR A 81 11.94 -0.58 -5.28
N PRO A 82 13.15 -0.99 -5.73
CA PRO A 82 13.46 -1.05 -7.15
C PRO A 82 12.67 -2.10 -7.96
N SER A 83 11.97 -3.02 -7.30
CA SER A 83 11.26 -4.14 -7.94
C SER A 83 9.77 -4.18 -7.67
N ILE A 84 9.23 -3.24 -6.92
CA ILE A 84 7.83 -3.24 -6.47
C ILE A 84 7.04 -2.01 -6.92
N HIS A 85 7.64 -1.11 -7.69
CA HIS A 85 7.03 0.08 -8.28
C HIS A 85 7.07 0.02 -9.79
N TRP A 86 6.07 0.60 -10.45
CA TRP A 86 5.87 0.61 -11.91
C TRP A 86 5.88 -0.79 -12.52
N VAL A 87 5.36 -1.74 -11.78
CA VAL A 87 5.25 -3.17 -12.13
C VAL A 87 3.81 -3.64 -12.01
N GLY A 88 3.49 -4.75 -12.69
CA GLY A 88 2.14 -5.31 -12.67
C GLY A 88 1.68 -5.82 -11.30
N HIS A 89 2.60 -6.14 -10.40
CA HIS A 89 2.28 -6.59 -9.05
C HIS A 89 2.29 -5.49 -7.99
N PHE A 90 2.50 -4.23 -8.36
CA PHE A 90 2.55 -3.10 -7.45
C PHE A 90 1.39 -3.10 -6.44
N ALA A 91 0.16 -3.04 -6.93
CA ALA A 91 -1.03 -2.90 -6.07
C ALA A 91 -1.21 -4.11 -5.15
N LEU A 92 -0.96 -5.33 -5.64
CA LEU A 92 -1.13 -6.57 -4.86
C LEU A 92 0.03 -6.80 -3.89
N TRP A 93 1.24 -6.35 -4.20
CA TRP A 93 2.35 -6.34 -3.26
C TRP A 93 2.06 -5.42 -2.07
N HIS A 94 1.63 -4.17 -2.34
CA HIS A 94 1.30 -3.21 -1.29
C HIS A 94 0.05 -3.62 -0.50
N ARG A 95 -0.97 -4.24 -1.14
CA ARG A 95 -2.10 -4.90 -0.46
C ARG A 95 -1.62 -5.89 0.60
N TYR A 96 -0.69 -6.77 0.22
CA TYR A 96 -0.17 -7.79 1.12
C TYR A 96 0.70 -7.19 2.23
N PHE A 97 1.50 -6.20 1.88
CA PHE A 97 2.34 -5.46 2.82
C PHE A 97 1.50 -4.76 3.90
N VAL A 98 0.47 -4.02 3.53
CA VAL A 98 -0.47 -3.36 4.46
C VAL A 98 -1.24 -4.38 5.30
N ALA A 99 -1.68 -5.50 4.71
CA ALA A 99 -2.35 -6.56 5.46
C ALA A 99 -1.42 -7.22 6.49
N SER A 100 -0.13 -7.34 6.18
CA SER A 100 0.87 -7.86 7.11
C SER A 100 1.18 -6.87 8.25
N TYR A 101 1.15 -5.58 7.95
CA TYR A 101 1.24 -4.53 8.96
C TYR A 101 0.04 -4.56 9.91
N GLU A 102 -1.19 -4.57 9.38
CA GLU A 102 -2.42 -4.72 10.15
C GLU A 102 -2.38 -5.95 11.05
N LYS A 103 -1.91 -7.07 10.51
CA LYS A 103 -1.74 -8.31 11.28
C LYS A 103 -0.78 -8.12 12.46
N SER A 104 0.35 -7.44 12.25
CA SER A 104 1.30 -7.17 13.33
C SER A 104 0.72 -6.24 14.40
N LEU A 105 -0.04 -5.19 14.02
CA LEU A 105 -0.75 -4.36 14.99
C LEU A 105 -1.71 -5.19 15.86
N ARG A 106 -2.42 -6.13 15.25
CA ARG A 106 -3.41 -6.96 15.97
C ARG A 106 -2.76 -8.05 16.82
N GLU A 107 -1.81 -8.79 16.28
CA GLU A 107 -1.23 -9.97 16.94
C GLU A 107 -0.11 -9.62 17.92
N GLU A 108 0.62 -8.53 17.66
CA GLU A 108 1.81 -8.17 18.46
C GLU A 108 1.50 -6.98 19.41
N CYS A 109 0.55 -6.12 19.08
CA CYS A 109 0.20 -4.91 19.85
C CYS A 109 -1.25 -4.90 20.37
N GLY A 110 -2.01 -5.97 20.16
CA GLY A 110 -3.35 -6.12 20.72
C GLY A 110 -4.42 -5.19 20.09
N TYR A 111 -4.16 -4.60 18.92
CA TYR A 111 -5.14 -3.79 18.20
C TYR A 111 -6.37 -4.61 17.84
N THR A 112 -7.56 -4.13 18.19
CA THR A 112 -8.81 -4.86 18.00
C THR A 112 -9.53 -4.49 16.70
N GLY A 113 -9.20 -3.34 16.12
CA GLY A 113 -9.79 -2.82 14.91
C GLY A 113 -9.21 -3.41 13.61
N ALA A 114 -9.54 -2.79 12.49
CA ALA A 114 -8.97 -3.03 11.17
C ALA A 114 -8.12 -1.84 10.73
N GLN A 115 -7.23 -2.06 9.75
CA GLN A 115 -6.42 -0.99 9.16
C GLN A 115 -7.32 0.12 8.61
N PRO A 116 -7.25 1.35 9.13
CA PRO A 116 -8.00 2.46 8.55
C PRO A 116 -7.39 2.90 7.22
N TYR A 117 -8.17 3.63 6.41
CA TYR A 117 -7.66 4.26 5.21
C TYR A 117 -7.90 5.78 5.23
N TRP A 118 -7.11 6.50 4.45
CA TRP A 118 -7.25 7.94 4.24
C TRP A 118 -7.82 8.21 2.86
N ASN A 119 -9.10 8.59 2.80
CA ASN A 119 -9.71 9.04 1.55
C ASN A 119 -9.32 10.50 1.28
N TRP A 120 -8.14 10.69 0.73
CA TRP A 120 -7.57 12.00 0.43
C TRP A 120 -8.38 12.78 -0.64
N SER A 121 -9.27 12.17 -1.38
CA SER A 121 -10.16 12.91 -2.28
C SER A 121 -11.12 13.83 -1.55
N LEU A 122 -11.38 13.57 -0.26
CA LEU A 122 -12.17 14.47 0.60
C LEU A 122 -11.39 15.72 1.01
N ASP A 123 -10.06 15.70 0.92
CA ASP A 123 -9.17 16.82 1.28
C ASP A 123 -8.79 17.65 0.05
N ALA A 124 -8.89 17.07 -1.15
CA ALA A 124 -8.58 17.75 -2.39
C ALA A 124 -9.55 18.88 -2.69
N SER A 125 -9.01 20.04 -3.11
CA SER A 125 -9.76 21.22 -3.48
C SER A 125 -9.66 21.52 -4.97
N THR A 126 -10.71 22.06 -5.57
CA THR A 126 -10.64 22.62 -6.93
C THR A 126 -9.78 23.87 -7.02
N ASN A 127 -9.53 24.55 -5.89
CA ASN A 127 -8.54 25.61 -5.80
C ASN A 127 -7.17 25.01 -5.49
N LEU A 128 -6.28 24.99 -6.48
CA LEU A 128 -4.94 24.40 -6.36
C LEU A 128 -4.06 25.04 -5.27
N SER A 129 -4.34 26.28 -4.90
CA SER A 129 -3.64 27.00 -3.84
C SER A 129 -4.26 26.79 -2.46
N SER A 130 -5.31 25.97 -2.33
CA SER A 130 -5.96 25.72 -1.06
C SER A 130 -5.01 25.02 -0.09
N THR A 131 -4.96 25.51 1.14
CA THR A 131 -4.21 24.94 2.25
C THR A 131 -5.08 24.11 3.20
N ALA A 132 -6.30 23.78 2.80
CA ALA A 132 -7.27 23.05 3.61
C ALA A 132 -6.74 21.71 4.12
N ILE A 133 -5.78 21.09 3.40
CA ILE A 133 -5.08 19.88 3.85
C ILE A 133 -4.47 20.03 5.25
N PHE A 134 -4.05 21.22 5.63
CA PHE A 134 -3.47 21.49 6.95
C PHE A 134 -4.47 21.42 8.10
N GLU A 135 -5.76 21.49 7.78
CA GLU A 135 -6.87 21.56 8.72
C GLU A 135 -7.70 20.26 8.74
N THR A 136 -7.25 19.22 8.03
CA THR A 136 -7.98 17.95 7.94
C THR A 136 -7.80 17.12 9.22
N GLU A 137 -8.80 16.28 9.56
CA GLU A 137 -8.77 15.42 10.73
C GLU A 137 -7.59 14.44 10.76
N ILE A 138 -7.08 14.04 9.59
CA ILE A 138 -5.93 13.14 9.51
C ILE A 138 -4.66 13.76 10.11
N PHE A 139 -4.55 15.09 10.06
CA PHE A 139 -3.41 15.85 10.57
C PHE A 139 -3.70 16.53 11.92
N ASP A 140 -4.86 16.26 12.52
CA ASP A 140 -5.21 16.79 13.84
C ASP A 140 -4.18 16.35 14.90
N PRO A 141 -3.71 17.25 15.78
CA PRO A 141 -2.67 16.92 16.75
C PRO A 141 -3.14 16.01 17.89
N ASP A 142 -4.43 15.96 18.18
CA ASP A 142 -4.99 15.21 19.30
C ASP A 142 -5.57 13.86 18.86
N THR A 143 -6.19 13.82 17.69
CA THR A 143 -6.91 12.64 17.19
C THR A 143 -6.38 12.11 15.87
N GLY A 144 -5.35 12.73 15.28
CA GLY A 144 -4.74 12.36 14.01
C GLY A 144 -3.24 12.10 14.12
N PHE A 145 -2.55 12.29 13.00
CA PHE A 145 -1.13 11.97 12.86
C PHE A 145 -0.21 13.19 13.08
N GLY A 146 -0.77 14.32 13.53
CA GLY A 146 -0.05 15.58 13.63
C GLY A 146 0.15 16.28 12.28
N GLY A 147 0.52 17.55 12.36
CA GLY A 147 0.61 18.45 11.22
C GLY A 147 1.92 18.34 10.43
N ASN A 148 2.24 19.44 9.75
CA ASN A 148 3.44 19.59 8.94
C ASN A 148 4.74 19.57 9.77
N GLY A 149 5.85 19.33 9.08
CA GLY A 149 7.17 19.54 9.64
C GLY A 149 7.58 21.03 9.72
N ALA A 150 8.60 21.30 10.49
CA ALA A 150 9.20 22.64 10.49
C ALA A 150 9.74 22.99 9.09
N TRP A 151 9.68 24.24 8.72
CA TRP A 151 10.24 24.71 7.45
C TRP A 151 11.75 24.44 7.34
N VAL A 152 12.15 23.87 6.21
CA VAL A 152 13.56 23.66 5.83
C VAL A 152 13.77 24.17 4.41
N GLU A 153 14.78 25.01 4.20
CA GLU A 153 15.13 25.50 2.88
C GLU A 153 15.83 24.39 2.06
N ILE A 154 15.42 24.21 0.82
CA ILE A 154 16.11 23.31 -0.13
C ILE A 154 17.25 24.10 -0.76
N THR A 155 18.47 23.79 -0.37
CA THR A 155 19.68 24.48 -0.86
C THR A 155 20.40 23.70 -1.96
N ASP A 156 20.27 22.36 -1.97
CA ASP A 156 20.83 21.50 -3.02
C ASP A 156 19.72 21.06 -3.98
N PRO A 157 19.81 21.38 -5.28
CA PRO A 157 18.86 20.87 -6.28
C PRO A 157 18.77 19.33 -6.33
N ALA A 158 19.79 18.61 -5.89
CA ALA A 158 19.77 17.15 -5.82
C ALA A 158 18.76 16.62 -4.81
N ASP A 159 18.39 17.42 -3.78
CA ASP A 159 17.35 17.06 -2.82
C ASP A 159 15.93 17.15 -3.42
N ASN A 160 15.78 17.79 -4.60
CA ASN A 160 14.50 17.94 -5.29
C ASN A 160 14.57 17.46 -6.75
N PRO A 161 14.76 16.18 -7.00
CA PRO A 161 15.00 15.65 -8.35
C PRO A 161 13.81 15.83 -9.31
N PHE A 162 12.62 16.02 -8.78
CA PHE A 162 11.40 16.26 -9.58
C PHE A 162 11.08 17.74 -9.76
N ASN A 163 11.91 18.67 -9.27
CA ASN A 163 11.69 20.12 -9.32
C ASN A 163 10.30 20.53 -8.76
N LEU A 164 9.84 19.86 -7.71
CA LEU A 164 8.56 20.19 -7.08
C LEU A 164 8.65 21.55 -6.40
N THR A 165 7.63 22.37 -6.62
CA THR A 165 7.52 23.70 -6.04
C THR A 165 6.43 23.77 -4.96
N GLY A 166 6.48 24.78 -4.10
CA GLY A 166 5.43 25.02 -3.11
C GLY A 166 5.48 24.09 -1.91
N HIS A 167 6.63 23.47 -1.62
CA HIS A 167 6.84 22.75 -0.36
C HIS A 167 6.73 23.71 0.83
N THR A 168 6.28 23.22 1.98
CA THR A 168 5.91 24.09 3.12
C THR A 168 6.45 23.61 4.46
N GLY A 169 7.24 22.53 4.47
CA GLY A 169 7.80 21.90 5.66
C GLY A 169 9.20 21.36 5.47
N GLY A 170 9.39 20.06 5.67
CA GLY A 170 10.65 19.34 5.43
C GLY A 170 11.42 18.95 6.68
N GLY A 171 11.14 19.58 7.82
CA GLY A 171 11.72 19.23 9.12
C GLY A 171 10.85 18.22 9.89
N CYS A 172 11.24 18.01 11.16
CA CYS A 172 10.50 17.14 12.06
C CYS A 172 9.05 17.60 12.28
N VAL A 173 8.12 16.64 12.37
CA VAL A 173 6.74 16.87 12.78
C VAL A 173 6.70 17.55 14.14
N GLN A 174 5.90 18.61 14.26
CA GLN A 174 5.91 19.50 15.43
C GLN A 174 4.80 19.19 16.43
N THR A 175 3.75 18.50 16.01
CA THR A 175 2.54 18.26 16.81
C THR A 175 2.08 16.82 16.69
N GLY A 176 1.31 16.35 17.65
CA GLY A 176 0.67 15.05 17.59
C GLY A 176 1.46 13.91 18.23
N PRO A 177 1.09 12.66 17.89
CA PRO A 177 1.65 11.47 18.53
C PRO A 177 3.01 11.05 17.98
N PHE A 178 3.47 11.63 16.86
CA PHE A 178 4.69 11.23 16.16
C PHE A 178 5.79 12.32 16.17
N THR A 179 5.77 13.16 17.21
CA THR A 179 6.83 14.15 17.49
C THR A 179 8.15 13.46 17.89
N PRO A 180 9.31 14.15 17.78
CA PRO A 180 10.62 13.54 18.02
C PRO A 180 10.82 12.92 19.42
N ASP A 181 10.09 13.38 20.42
CA ASP A 181 10.11 12.84 21.78
C ASP A 181 9.28 11.57 21.97
N LYS A 182 8.40 11.25 21.02
CA LYS A 182 7.46 10.13 21.09
C LYS A 182 7.70 9.05 20.02
N PHE A 183 8.35 9.43 18.92
CA PHE A 183 8.52 8.56 17.77
C PHE A 183 9.86 8.80 17.08
N GLN A 184 10.64 7.74 16.92
CA GLN A 184 11.96 7.78 16.27
C GLN A 184 12.06 6.68 15.21
N LEU A 185 12.64 7.03 14.07
CA LEU A 185 13.01 6.12 13.00
C LEU A 185 14.50 5.75 13.15
N HIS A 186 14.89 4.55 12.75
CA HIS A 186 16.28 4.09 12.87
C HIS A 186 16.85 3.65 11.53
N HIS A 187 16.01 3.19 10.61
CA HIS A 187 16.45 2.80 9.26
C HIS A 187 17.04 4.00 8.49
N SER A 188 17.99 3.75 7.60
CA SER A 188 18.65 4.76 6.73
C SER A 188 19.19 6.00 7.45
N GLY A 189 19.79 5.79 8.62
CA GLY A 189 20.36 6.89 9.42
C GLY A 189 19.41 7.49 10.43
N GLY A 190 18.16 7.08 10.41
CA GLY A 190 17.18 7.36 11.46
C GLY A 190 16.83 8.83 11.65
N GLY A 191 16.23 9.12 12.81
CA GLY A 191 15.86 10.46 13.24
C GLY A 191 14.37 10.65 13.42
N CYS A 192 13.93 11.89 13.40
CA CYS A 192 12.51 12.23 13.55
C CYS A 192 11.71 11.95 12.26
N LEU A 193 10.41 11.70 12.41
CA LEU A 193 9.47 11.75 11.30
C LEU A 193 9.44 13.17 10.72
N LYS A 194 9.65 13.30 9.41
CA LYS A 194 9.61 14.55 8.65
C LYS A 194 8.36 14.63 7.80
N ARG A 195 7.75 15.82 7.69
CA ARG A 195 6.66 16.09 6.75
C ARG A 195 6.87 17.38 6.00
N ASP A 196 6.33 17.41 4.78
CA ASP A 196 6.50 18.51 3.86
C ASP A 196 5.28 18.61 2.95
N PHE A 197 4.28 19.38 3.34
CA PHE A 197 3.05 19.48 2.56
C PHE A 197 3.26 20.28 1.28
N ILE A 198 2.74 19.75 0.16
CA ILE A 198 2.64 20.45 -1.13
C ILE A 198 1.16 20.48 -1.55
N PRO A 199 0.42 21.53 -1.19
CA PRO A 199 -1.03 21.59 -1.41
C PRO A 199 -1.47 21.42 -2.86
N TRP A 200 -0.72 21.98 -3.83
CA TRP A 200 -1.11 21.88 -5.22
C TRP A 200 -1.06 20.45 -5.77
N ILE A 201 -0.12 19.60 -5.28
CA ILE A 201 -0.05 18.18 -5.66
C ILE A 201 -1.28 17.46 -5.14
N MET A 202 -1.63 17.65 -3.87
CA MET A 202 -2.83 17.08 -3.27
C MET A 202 -4.08 17.50 -4.05
N ASN A 203 -4.24 18.82 -4.25
CA ASN A 203 -5.42 19.36 -4.92
C ASN A 203 -5.55 18.93 -6.39
N SER A 204 -4.42 18.77 -7.10
CA SER A 204 -4.42 18.36 -8.51
C SER A 204 -4.64 16.87 -8.69
N PHE A 205 -3.99 16.03 -7.87
CA PHE A 205 -3.86 14.60 -8.17
C PHE A 205 -4.60 13.69 -7.20
N ALA A 206 -5.17 14.21 -6.10
CA ALA A 206 -6.03 13.46 -5.20
C ALA A 206 -7.53 13.66 -5.48
N ALA A 207 -7.90 14.38 -6.53
CA ALA A 207 -9.29 14.69 -6.84
C ALA A 207 -10.13 13.43 -7.16
N GLN A 208 -11.38 13.40 -6.69
CA GLN A 208 -12.29 12.26 -6.91
C GLN A 208 -12.42 11.90 -8.39
N SER A 209 -12.42 12.88 -9.30
CA SER A 209 -12.49 12.63 -10.75
C SER A 209 -11.33 11.77 -11.29
N LEU A 210 -10.16 11.81 -10.67
CA LEU A 210 -9.03 10.97 -11.03
C LEU A 210 -9.17 9.55 -10.45
N VAL A 211 -9.73 9.42 -9.26
CA VAL A 211 -10.12 8.13 -8.70
C VAL A 211 -11.14 7.45 -9.62
N ASP A 212 -12.17 8.19 -10.06
CA ASP A 212 -13.19 7.69 -10.96
C ASP A 212 -12.58 7.25 -12.31
N TRP A 213 -11.61 8.01 -12.82
CA TRP A 213 -10.88 7.66 -14.04
C TRP A 213 -10.06 6.36 -13.85
N VAL A 214 -9.35 6.20 -12.75
CA VAL A 214 -8.62 4.94 -12.44
C VAL A 214 -9.59 3.77 -12.33
N GLN A 215 -10.72 3.95 -11.65
CA GLN A 215 -11.74 2.90 -11.50
C GLN A 215 -12.49 2.58 -12.80
N SER A 216 -12.47 3.46 -13.79
CA SER A 216 -13.07 3.23 -15.11
C SER A 216 -12.22 2.37 -16.03
N GLN A 217 -11.00 2.01 -15.63
CA GLN A 217 -10.10 1.22 -16.49
C GLN A 217 -10.67 -0.18 -16.76
N PRO A 218 -10.60 -0.66 -18.03
CA PRO A 218 -11.32 -1.85 -18.46
C PRO A 218 -10.71 -3.17 -17.95
N ASP A 219 -9.42 -3.18 -17.67
CA ASP A 219 -8.66 -4.37 -17.28
C ASP A 219 -7.60 -4.05 -16.22
N TYR A 220 -7.06 -5.10 -15.58
CA TYR A 220 -6.09 -4.95 -14.50
C TYR A 220 -4.81 -4.22 -14.93
N THR A 221 -4.30 -4.49 -16.14
CA THR A 221 -3.06 -3.86 -16.62
C THR A 221 -3.23 -2.35 -16.75
N SER A 222 -4.35 -1.93 -17.35
CA SER A 222 -4.71 -0.52 -17.50
C SER A 222 -4.96 0.13 -16.14
N PHE A 223 -5.64 -0.56 -15.22
CA PHE A 223 -5.88 -0.12 -13.86
C PHE A 223 -4.56 0.08 -13.09
N ALA A 224 -3.69 -0.93 -13.05
CA ALA A 224 -2.43 -0.87 -12.32
C ALA A 224 -1.53 0.26 -12.86
N ARG A 225 -1.50 0.45 -14.17
CA ARG A 225 -0.77 1.56 -14.79
C ARG A 225 -1.37 2.91 -14.43
N ALA A 226 -2.70 3.06 -14.45
CA ALA A 226 -3.37 4.31 -14.10
C ALA A 226 -3.20 4.67 -12.61
N LEU A 227 -3.07 3.68 -11.73
CA LEU A 227 -2.90 3.86 -10.29
C LEU A 227 -1.56 4.53 -9.95
N GLU A 228 -0.46 4.11 -10.59
CA GLU A 228 0.91 4.58 -10.35
C GLU A 228 1.36 5.64 -11.34
N ASN A 229 0.94 5.49 -12.61
CA ASN A 229 1.36 6.28 -13.77
C ASN A 229 2.88 6.52 -13.80
N ILE A 230 3.33 7.72 -14.21
CA ILE A 230 4.74 8.08 -14.28
C ILE A 230 5.12 8.99 -13.10
N PRO A 231 6.37 8.92 -12.60
CA PRO A 231 6.75 9.60 -11.36
C PRO A 231 6.99 11.11 -11.47
N ASP A 232 6.97 11.69 -12.67
CA ASP A 232 7.34 13.09 -12.90
C ASP A 232 6.18 14.09 -12.83
N PHE A 233 4.97 13.62 -12.51
CA PHE A 233 3.74 14.43 -12.44
C PHE A 233 3.35 15.17 -13.72
N SER A 234 3.90 14.81 -14.87
CA SER A 234 3.40 15.32 -16.17
C SER A 234 2.02 14.75 -16.51
N GLU A 235 1.63 13.65 -15.88
CA GLU A 235 0.32 13.02 -15.99
C GLU A 235 -0.27 12.73 -14.61
N PRO A 236 -1.62 12.50 -14.51
CA PRO A 236 -2.28 12.18 -13.25
C PRO A 236 -1.67 10.96 -12.56
N ASN A 237 -1.35 11.10 -11.27
CA ASN A 237 -0.75 10.06 -10.46
C ASN A 237 -1.36 10.09 -9.06
N ILE A 238 -2.41 9.30 -8.84
CA ILE A 238 -3.11 9.27 -7.55
C ILE A 238 -2.25 8.61 -6.45
N HIS A 239 -1.37 7.68 -6.79
CA HIS A 239 -0.40 7.11 -5.84
C HIS A 239 0.60 8.19 -5.38
N GLY A 240 1.20 8.90 -6.34
CA GLY A 240 2.12 10.00 -6.03
C GLY A 240 1.47 11.16 -5.28
N SER A 241 0.13 11.37 -5.42
CA SER A 241 -0.55 12.48 -4.75
C SER A 241 -0.44 12.41 -3.23
N GLY A 242 -0.71 11.26 -2.62
CA GLY A 242 -0.60 11.08 -1.17
C GLY A 242 0.85 11.17 -0.69
N HIS A 243 1.77 10.54 -1.42
CA HIS A 243 3.19 10.59 -1.09
C HIS A 243 3.73 12.02 -1.12
N PHE A 244 3.61 12.71 -2.24
CA PHE A 244 4.18 14.06 -2.41
C PHE A 244 3.26 15.19 -1.94
N GLY A 245 1.95 14.93 -1.80
CA GLY A 245 1.03 15.90 -1.20
C GLY A 245 1.30 16.10 0.29
N ALA A 246 1.62 15.06 1.02
CA ALA A 246 1.90 15.10 2.46
C ALA A 246 3.39 14.95 2.81
N GLY A 247 4.15 14.21 2.00
CA GLY A 247 5.60 14.02 2.21
C GLY A 247 6.47 15.04 1.47
N GLY A 248 5.94 15.66 0.41
CA GLY A 248 6.64 16.70 -0.35
C GLY A 248 8.01 16.27 -0.87
N VAL A 249 8.95 17.20 -0.76
CA VAL A 249 10.32 17.00 -1.21
C VAL A 249 11.19 16.37 -0.12
N LEU A 250 11.07 16.84 1.12
CA LEU A 250 11.99 16.51 2.22
C LEU A 250 11.34 15.62 3.30
N GLY A 251 10.03 15.37 3.23
CA GLY A 251 9.32 14.54 4.19
C GLY A 251 9.50 13.05 3.97
N THR A 252 9.34 12.28 5.03
CA THR A 252 9.53 10.82 5.02
C THR A 252 8.60 10.13 4.03
N LEU A 253 7.32 10.52 3.98
CA LEU A 253 6.34 9.93 3.06
C LEU A 253 6.66 10.19 1.59
N GLY A 254 7.33 11.30 1.25
CA GLY A 254 7.75 11.64 -0.11
C GLY A 254 9.01 10.90 -0.58
N ASN A 255 9.74 10.26 0.31
CA ASN A 255 10.92 9.49 -0.05
C ASN A 255 10.50 8.10 -0.53
N GLN A 256 10.80 7.78 -1.78
CA GLN A 256 10.40 6.51 -2.42
C GLN A 256 10.84 5.26 -1.64
N TYR A 257 11.98 5.30 -0.98
CA TYR A 257 12.51 4.16 -0.21
C TYR A 257 11.98 4.12 1.21
N GLU A 258 11.92 5.28 1.86
CA GLU A 258 11.71 5.43 3.29
C GLU A 258 10.25 5.74 3.67
N SER A 259 9.35 5.86 2.68
CA SER A 259 7.97 6.29 2.89
C SER A 259 7.19 5.53 3.95
N PRO A 260 7.40 4.20 4.19
CA PRO A 260 6.72 3.49 5.28
C PRO A 260 7.13 3.94 6.70
N GLY A 261 8.19 4.75 6.81
CA GLY A 261 8.56 5.42 8.05
C GLY A 261 7.56 6.48 8.51
N ASP A 262 6.72 7.01 7.62
CA ASP A 262 5.55 7.78 8.05
C ASP A 262 4.34 6.84 8.21
N PRO A 263 3.72 6.75 9.40
CA PRO A 263 2.54 5.92 9.61
C PRO A 263 1.37 6.22 8.67
N LEU A 264 1.31 7.40 8.06
CA LEU A 264 0.33 7.74 7.00
C LEU A 264 0.47 6.86 5.76
N PHE A 265 1.64 6.29 5.50
CA PHE A 265 1.86 5.34 4.41
C PHE A 265 0.80 4.24 4.38
N TYR A 266 0.51 3.65 5.53
CA TYR A 266 -0.42 2.52 5.63
C TYR A 266 -1.87 2.94 5.39
N LEU A 267 -2.25 4.17 5.72
CA LEU A 267 -3.58 4.70 5.43
C LEU A 267 -3.70 5.13 3.96
N HIS A 268 -2.63 5.69 3.39
CA HIS A 268 -2.55 6.02 1.97
C HIS A 268 -2.67 4.77 1.10
N HIS A 269 -1.84 3.74 1.36
CA HIS A 269 -1.91 2.48 0.64
C HIS A 269 -3.18 1.67 0.97
N GLY A 270 -3.76 1.84 2.16
CA GLY A 270 -5.09 1.36 2.49
C GLY A 270 -6.17 1.94 1.56
N ASN A 271 -6.07 3.23 1.21
CA ASN A 271 -6.99 3.85 0.25
C ASN A 271 -6.74 3.37 -1.20
N LEU A 272 -5.48 3.21 -1.61
CA LEU A 272 -5.18 2.64 -2.94
C LEU A 272 -5.70 1.20 -3.07
N ASP A 273 -5.59 0.42 -2.00
CA ASP A 273 -6.16 -0.92 -1.93
C ASP A 273 -7.69 -0.92 -1.94
N ARG A 274 -8.34 0.07 -1.27
CA ARG A 274 -9.79 0.28 -1.38
C ARG A 274 -10.21 0.57 -2.82
N ILE A 275 -9.48 1.44 -3.52
CA ILE A 275 -9.75 1.77 -4.93
C ILE A 275 -9.65 0.51 -5.81
N LEU A 276 -8.65 -0.36 -5.57
CA LEU A 276 -8.54 -1.66 -6.24
C LEU A 276 -9.73 -2.57 -5.88
N TRP A 277 -10.09 -2.64 -4.60
CA TRP A 277 -11.22 -3.46 -4.14
C TRP A 277 -12.54 -3.00 -4.78
N GLU A 278 -12.83 -1.71 -4.83
CA GLU A 278 -14.01 -1.15 -5.48
C GLU A 278 -14.02 -1.42 -6.99
N TRP A 279 -12.86 -1.28 -7.65
CA TRP A 279 -12.71 -1.67 -9.04
C TRP A 279 -13.05 -3.16 -9.23
N GLN A 280 -12.59 -4.04 -8.33
CA GLN A 280 -12.93 -5.46 -8.38
C GLN A 280 -14.44 -5.72 -8.19
N GLN A 281 -15.11 -4.96 -7.30
CA GLN A 281 -16.55 -5.11 -7.06
C GLN A 281 -17.41 -4.86 -8.31
N GLN A 282 -16.96 -4.09 -9.28
CA GLN A 282 -17.71 -3.82 -10.51
C GLN A 282 -17.89 -5.07 -11.38
N ASP A 283 -16.98 -6.04 -11.32
CA ASP A 283 -17.07 -7.34 -12.03
C ASP A 283 -16.24 -8.42 -11.31
N LEU A 284 -16.67 -8.82 -10.13
CA LEU A 284 -15.97 -9.81 -9.30
C LEU A 284 -15.64 -11.11 -10.04
N PRO A 285 -16.55 -11.73 -10.82
CA PRO A 285 -16.24 -13.00 -11.49
C PRO A 285 -15.04 -12.92 -12.43
N THR A 286 -14.86 -11.77 -13.10
CA THR A 286 -13.73 -11.55 -14.01
C THR A 286 -12.51 -11.04 -13.27
N ARG A 287 -12.68 -9.99 -12.43
CA ARG A 287 -11.57 -9.22 -11.85
C ARG A 287 -10.83 -9.91 -10.71
N LEU A 288 -11.42 -10.95 -10.11
CA LEU A 288 -10.71 -11.84 -9.17
C LEU A 288 -9.78 -12.86 -9.86
N HIS A 289 -9.76 -12.90 -11.18
CA HIS A 289 -8.91 -13.80 -11.96
C HIS A 289 -8.06 -13.05 -12.99
N GLN A 290 -7.93 -11.75 -12.84
CA GLN A 290 -7.26 -10.87 -13.78
C GLN A 290 -6.04 -10.21 -13.15
N VAL A 291 -4.87 -10.43 -13.75
CA VAL A 291 -3.61 -9.73 -13.47
C VAL A 291 -2.88 -9.46 -14.78
N GLY A 292 -1.95 -8.55 -14.77
CA GLY A 292 -1.14 -8.21 -15.93
C GLY A 292 -0.20 -7.06 -15.62
N GLY A 293 0.51 -6.58 -16.62
CA GLY A 293 1.55 -5.56 -16.47
C GLY A 293 2.94 -6.16 -16.26
N PRO A 294 4.00 -5.35 -16.36
CA PRO A 294 5.37 -5.81 -16.45
C PRO A 294 5.87 -6.42 -15.14
N ILE A 295 6.82 -7.38 -15.24
CA ILE A 295 7.57 -7.88 -14.08
C ILE A 295 8.67 -6.88 -13.71
N GLU A 296 9.34 -6.30 -14.70
CA GLU A 296 10.39 -5.30 -14.50
C GLU A 296 9.80 -3.88 -14.65
N PRO A 297 10.23 -2.91 -13.85
CA PRO A 297 9.71 -1.55 -13.91
C PRO A 297 9.72 -0.96 -15.32
N PHE A 298 8.58 -0.43 -15.75
CA PHE A 298 8.37 0.21 -17.06
C PHE A 298 8.56 -0.70 -18.29
N ASP A 299 8.88 -1.98 -18.16
CA ASP A 299 9.10 -2.88 -19.30
C ASP A 299 7.80 -3.45 -19.85
N TYR A 300 6.95 -2.60 -20.42
CA TYR A 300 5.67 -3.02 -21.03
C TYR A 300 5.83 -3.87 -22.30
N SER A 301 7.06 -4.04 -22.80
CA SER A 301 7.40 -4.96 -23.91
C SER A 301 7.89 -6.33 -23.44
N GLY A 302 8.21 -6.45 -22.15
CA GLY A 302 8.76 -7.62 -21.52
C GLY A 302 7.72 -8.65 -21.06
N LYS A 303 8.10 -9.39 -20.04
CA LYS A 303 7.22 -10.41 -19.45
C LYS A 303 6.22 -9.74 -18.51
N ASN A 304 4.97 -10.19 -18.61
CA ASN A 304 3.91 -9.80 -17.68
C ASN A 304 3.86 -10.74 -16.47
N VAL A 305 3.35 -10.21 -15.36
CA VAL A 305 2.97 -11.03 -14.21
C VAL A 305 1.79 -11.93 -14.55
N THR A 306 1.72 -13.07 -13.88
CA THR A 306 0.66 -14.09 -14.01
C THR A 306 0.07 -14.40 -12.63
N LEU A 307 -1.04 -15.13 -12.58
CA LEU A 307 -1.71 -15.46 -11.30
C LEU A 307 -0.81 -16.24 -10.32
N ASP A 308 0.12 -17.04 -10.85
CA ASP A 308 1.09 -17.82 -10.09
C ASP A 308 2.37 -17.04 -9.72
N PHE A 309 2.50 -15.76 -10.17
CA PHE A 309 3.60 -14.91 -9.76
C PHE A 309 3.64 -14.79 -8.24
N THR A 310 4.82 -15.07 -7.66
CA THR A 310 4.99 -15.12 -6.20
C THR A 310 5.47 -13.77 -5.66
N VAL A 311 4.69 -13.20 -4.77
CA VAL A 311 5.04 -12.05 -3.95
C VAL A 311 5.79 -12.52 -2.71
N ASN A 312 6.93 -11.87 -2.43
CA ASN A 312 7.73 -12.05 -1.23
C ASN A 312 7.86 -10.70 -0.51
N ILE A 313 7.53 -10.66 0.77
CA ILE A 313 7.68 -9.48 1.64
C ILE A 313 8.69 -9.73 2.77
N GLY A 314 9.73 -10.53 2.48
CA GLY A 314 10.80 -10.83 3.43
C GLY A 314 10.31 -11.55 4.68
N ALA A 315 10.84 -11.16 5.83
CA ALA A 315 10.51 -11.74 7.13
C ALA A 315 9.15 -11.24 7.70
N LEU A 316 8.42 -10.39 6.98
CA LEU A 316 7.14 -9.85 7.46
C LEU A 316 6.02 -10.89 7.40
N ALA A 317 6.01 -11.70 6.34
CA ALA A 317 5.08 -12.84 6.19
C ALA A 317 5.61 -13.87 5.18
N GLY A 318 4.92 -15.00 5.05
CA GLY A 318 5.23 -16.03 4.05
C GLY A 318 4.99 -15.54 2.62
N ASN A 319 5.45 -16.30 1.63
CA ASN A 319 5.18 -16.01 0.23
C ASN A 319 3.69 -16.23 -0.11
N ALA A 320 3.16 -15.39 -1.00
CA ALA A 320 1.80 -15.53 -1.54
C ALA A 320 1.82 -15.34 -3.06
N THR A 321 0.91 -16.01 -3.78
CA THR A 321 0.72 -15.76 -5.21
C THR A 321 -0.23 -14.60 -5.45
N LEU A 322 -0.16 -13.95 -6.62
CA LEU A 322 -1.11 -12.90 -6.98
C LEU A 322 -2.56 -13.41 -6.94
N GLU A 323 -2.79 -14.67 -7.34
CA GLU A 323 -4.10 -15.31 -7.23
C GLU A 323 -4.65 -15.30 -5.79
N GLN A 324 -3.80 -15.57 -4.81
CA GLN A 324 -4.17 -15.54 -3.39
C GLN A 324 -4.44 -14.13 -2.88
N LEU A 325 -3.79 -13.12 -3.46
CA LEU A 325 -3.88 -11.71 -3.05
C LEU A 325 -5.01 -10.94 -3.73
N LEU A 326 -5.62 -11.48 -4.79
CA LEU A 326 -6.75 -10.83 -5.47
C LEU A 326 -8.01 -10.80 -4.60
N ASN A 327 -8.27 -11.83 -3.80
CA ASN A 327 -9.46 -11.94 -2.98
C ASN A 327 -9.18 -11.51 -1.54
N THR A 328 -9.66 -10.33 -1.14
CA THR A 328 -9.52 -9.81 0.23
C THR A 328 -10.26 -10.66 1.27
N ASN A 329 -11.24 -11.45 0.85
CA ASN A 329 -11.98 -12.39 1.70
C ASN A 329 -11.45 -13.83 1.60
N GLY A 330 -10.20 -14.00 1.19
CA GLY A 330 -9.51 -15.28 1.10
C GLY A 330 -8.82 -15.69 2.40
N ASP A 331 -8.11 -16.82 2.36
CA ASP A 331 -7.38 -17.40 3.49
C ASP A 331 -6.05 -16.68 3.80
N VAL A 332 -5.48 -15.94 2.84
CA VAL A 332 -4.26 -15.13 3.04
C VAL A 332 -4.62 -13.73 3.55
N LEU A 333 -5.73 -13.18 3.05
CA LEU A 333 -6.26 -11.87 3.40
C LEU A 333 -7.65 -12.07 4.01
N CYS A 334 -7.95 -11.38 5.10
CA CYS A 334 -9.25 -11.49 5.73
C CYS A 334 -9.72 -10.10 6.16
N TYR A 335 -10.23 -9.33 5.21
CA TYR A 335 -10.82 -8.01 5.47
C TYR A 335 -11.77 -7.60 4.33
N THR A 336 -12.56 -6.58 4.60
CA THR A 336 -13.38 -5.87 3.62
C THR A 336 -13.31 -4.38 3.88
N TYR A 337 -13.90 -3.58 3.00
CA TYR A 337 -14.04 -2.14 3.18
C TYR A 337 -15.49 -1.77 3.51
N ASP A 338 -15.67 -0.64 4.21
CA ASP A 338 -16.97 0.00 4.29
C ASP A 338 -17.40 0.45 2.89
N THR A 339 -18.70 0.46 2.65
CA THR A 339 -19.30 1.06 1.45
C THR A 339 -19.69 2.49 1.84
N ALA A 340 -18.72 3.41 1.81
CA ALA A 340 -18.98 4.81 2.11
C ALA A 340 -19.69 5.52 0.96
#